data_56e924cd1bd79943819d996008edc4c7
#
_entry.id   56e924cd1bd79943819d996008edc4c7
#
_cell.length_a   1.000
_cell.length_b   1.000
_cell.length_c   1.000
_cell.angle_alpha   90.00
_cell.angle_beta   90.00
_cell.angle_gamma   90.00
#
_symmetry.space_group_name_H-M   'P 1'
#
loop_
_entity.id
_entity.type
_entity.pdbx_description
1 polymer ?
#
loop_
_entity_poly.entity_id
_entity_poly.type
_entity_poly.pdbx_seq_one_letter_code
_entity_poly.pdbx_strand_id
1 'polypeptide(L)'
;MVLRVDSLDADKARRFRDAALPHLDDIYTLARYLLRNAADADDAVQECYLRAFRHFDGLRGEAIKPWLMAILRNVCRAEFARRSGAASDAAEMADDALPLWQEPENSPETTMLRQRDSETVRDLVAALPEPFREAIVLRDIDDLSYREIAEVIGAPIGTVMSRLARARAMLRQAWLRAEQQPELEERSR
;
A
#
# COMPACT_ATOMS: atom_id res chain seq x y z
N MET A 1 21.35 20.55 -33.97
CA MET A 1 20.73 20.82 -32.65
C MET A 1 19.75 19.74 -32.21
N VAL A 2 19.20 18.92 -33.11
CA VAL A 2 18.23 17.82 -32.83
C VAL A 2 18.87 16.63 -32.11
N LEU A 3 20.09 16.24 -32.42
CA LEU A 3 20.79 15.07 -31.85
C LEU A 3 21.12 15.16 -30.33
N ARG A 4 21.05 16.34 -29.74
CA ARG A 4 21.35 16.54 -28.31
C ARG A 4 20.17 16.35 -27.40
N VAL A 5 18.95 16.50 -27.91
CA VAL A 5 17.69 16.29 -27.17
C VAL A 5 17.44 14.78 -27.04
N ASP A 6 17.60 14.02 -28.12
CA ASP A 6 17.39 12.56 -28.12
C ASP A 6 18.35 11.82 -27.17
N SER A 7 19.59 12.30 -27.02
CA SER A 7 20.56 11.69 -26.11
C SER A 7 20.25 11.96 -24.62
N LEU A 8 19.70 13.12 -24.28
CA LEU A 8 19.31 13.48 -22.92
C LEU A 8 18.07 12.71 -22.47
N ASP A 9 17.10 12.56 -23.37
CA ASP A 9 15.89 11.78 -23.10
C ASP A 9 16.21 10.29 -22.96
N ALA A 10 17.12 9.76 -23.80
CA ALA A 10 17.58 8.38 -23.69
C ALA A 10 18.34 8.12 -22.37
N ASP A 11 19.16 9.07 -21.90
CA ASP A 11 19.87 8.96 -20.63
C ASP A 11 18.91 9.05 -19.45
N LYS A 12 17.93 9.95 -19.48
CA LYS A 12 16.87 10.03 -18.48
C LYS A 12 16.08 8.73 -18.42
N ALA A 13 15.67 8.18 -19.57
CA ALA A 13 14.93 6.92 -19.65
C ALA A 13 15.71 5.76 -19.06
N ARG A 14 17.01 5.66 -19.32
CA ARG A 14 17.87 4.64 -18.73
C ARG A 14 17.96 4.78 -17.21
N ARG A 15 18.28 5.98 -16.70
CA ARG A 15 18.37 6.24 -15.25
C ARG A 15 17.06 5.96 -14.55
N PHE A 16 15.94 6.38 -15.11
CA PHE A 16 14.61 6.09 -14.57
C PHE A 16 14.33 4.61 -14.56
N ARG A 17 14.56 3.92 -15.66
CA ARG A 17 14.38 2.47 -15.75
C ARG A 17 15.18 1.74 -14.66
N ASP A 18 16.47 2.04 -14.54
CA ASP A 18 17.36 1.35 -13.62
C ASP A 18 16.99 1.63 -12.15
N ALA A 19 16.43 2.82 -11.86
CA ALA A 19 15.97 3.18 -10.52
C ALA A 19 14.54 2.67 -10.20
N ALA A 20 13.61 2.74 -11.13
CA ALA A 20 12.18 2.52 -10.87
C ALA A 20 11.70 1.09 -11.12
N LEU A 21 12.23 0.38 -12.15
CA LEU A 21 11.77 -0.97 -12.47
C LEU A 21 12.00 -2.01 -11.36
N PRO A 22 13.06 -1.95 -10.53
CA PRO A 22 13.20 -2.88 -9.41
C PRO A 22 12.02 -2.87 -8.42
N HIS A 23 11.21 -1.83 -8.42
CA HIS A 23 10.05 -1.66 -7.53
C HIS A 23 8.70 -1.97 -8.19
N LEU A 24 8.71 -2.50 -9.44
CA LEU A 24 7.47 -2.72 -10.20
C LEU A 24 6.51 -3.68 -9.48
N ASP A 25 7.02 -4.76 -8.93
CA ASP A 25 6.22 -5.78 -8.23
C ASP A 25 5.60 -5.21 -6.95
N ASP A 26 6.34 -4.39 -6.18
CA ASP A 26 5.84 -3.72 -4.98
C ASP A 26 4.71 -2.74 -5.35
N ILE A 27 4.94 -1.91 -6.37
CA ILE A 27 3.96 -0.92 -6.86
C ILE A 27 2.69 -1.62 -7.38
N TYR A 28 2.85 -2.73 -8.12
CA TYR A 28 1.72 -3.53 -8.59
C TYR A 28 0.95 -4.18 -7.43
N THR A 29 1.67 -4.71 -6.44
CA THR A 29 1.09 -5.30 -5.24
C THR A 29 0.22 -4.28 -4.50
N LEU A 30 0.74 -3.09 -4.23
CA LEU A 30 -0.02 -2.00 -3.61
C LEU A 30 -1.26 -1.64 -4.44
N ALA A 31 -1.12 -1.48 -5.77
CA ALA A 31 -2.25 -1.19 -6.67
C ALA A 31 -3.34 -2.24 -6.57
N ARG A 32 -2.98 -3.53 -6.57
CA ARG A 32 -3.91 -4.67 -6.43
C ARG A 32 -4.70 -4.62 -5.12
N TYR A 33 -4.04 -4.30 -4.02
CA TYR A 33 -4.71 -4.18 -2.72
C TYR A 33 -5.62 -2.95 -2.66
N LEU A 34 -5.23 -1.83 -3.25
CA LEU A 34 -6.03 -0.61 -3.22
C LEU A 34 -7.26 -0.74 -4.13
N LEU A 35 -7.09 -1.17 -5.38
CA LEU A 35 -8.15 -1.15 -6.40
C LEU A 35 -8.97 -2.45 -6.47
N ARG A 36 -8.47 -3.57 -5.97
CA ARG A 36 -9.14 -4.89 -5.95
C ARG A 36 -9.51 -5.47 -7.33
N ASN A 37 -9.08 -4.83 -8.40
CA ASN A 37 -9.31 -5.24 -9.78
C ASN A 37 -7.97 -5.25 -10.51
N ALA A 38 -7.70 -6.31 -11.28
CA ALA A 38 -6.42 -6.47 -11.97
C ALA A 38 -6.25 -5.45 -13.09
N ALA A 39 -7.27 -5.26 -13.93
CA ALA A 39 -7.18 -4.33 -15.05
C ALA A 39 -6.99 -2.88 -14.57
N ASP A 40 -7.70 -2.49 -13.49
CA ASP A 40 -7.54 -1.18 -12.90
C ASP A 40 -6.16 -0.98 -12.28
N ALA A 41 -5.60 -2.04 -11.67
CA ALA A 41 -4.25 -2.01 -11.11
C ALA A 41 -3.21 -1.84 -12.22
N ASP A 42 -3.34 -2.55 -13.35
CA ASP A 42 -2.48 -2.41 -14.52
C ASP A 42 -2.49 -0.97 -15.04
N ASP A 43 -3.68 -0.38 -15.22
CA ASP A 43 -3.84 1.01 -15.68
C ASP A 43 -3.23 2.01 -14.68
N ALA A 44 -3.46 1.81 -13.39
CA ALA A 44 -2.92 2.69 -12.34
C ALA A 44 -1.40 2.61 -12.27
N VAL A 45 -0.80 1.43 -12.42
CA VAL A 45 0.65 1.27 -12.47
C VAL A 45 1.25 1.96 -13.68
N GLN A 46 0.65 1.80 -14.87
CA GLN A 46 1.10 2.49 -16.07
C GLN A 46 1.07 4.02 -15.87
N GLU A 47 -0.04 4.57 -15.39
CA GLU A 47 -0.16 6.01 -15.14
C GLU A 47 0.81 6.49 -14.06
N CYS A 48 1.04 5.68 -13.01
CA CYS A 48 2.05 5.96 -11.99
C CYS A 48 3.44 6.14 -12.62
N TYR A 49 3.88 5.16 -13.41
CA TYR A 49 5.21 5.21 -14.05
C TYR A 49 5.33 6.34 -15.08
N LEU A 50 4.27 6.65 -15.82
CA LEU A 50 4.26 7.80 -16.73
C LEU A 50 4.40 9.12 -15.97
N ARG A 51 3.69 9.30 -14.85
CA ARG A 51 3.84 10.49 -13.98
C ARG A 51 5.21 10.55 -13.34
N ALA A 52 5.68 9.44 -12.81
CA ALA A 52 7.01 9.33 -12.22
C ALA A 52 8.10 9.71 -13.23
N PHE A 53 8.06 9.20 -14.46
CA PHE A 53 9.01 9.53 -15.50
C PHE A 53 9.04 11.04 -15.83
N ARG A 54 7.86 11.67 -15.91
CA ARG A 54 7.77 13.12 -16.17
C ARG A 54 8.46 13.95 -15.10
N HIS A 55 8.35 13.53 -13.82
CA HIS A 55 8.84 14.28 -12.66
C HIS A 55 10.19 13.78 -12.12
N PHE A 56 10.80 12.77 -12.74
CA PHE A 56 12.00 12.09 -12.26
C PHE A 56 13.20 13.03 -12.03
N ASP A 57 13.40 14.01 -12.90
CA ASP A 57 14.52 14.95 -12.77
C ASP A 57 14.39 15.89 -11.55
N GLY A 58 13.19 16.00 -10.98
CA GLY A 58 12.93 16.73 -9.75
C GLY A 58 13.22 15.95 -8.48
N LEU A 59 13.39 14.64 -8.55
CA LEU A 59 13.68 13.78 -7.41
C LEU A 59 15.09 14.05 -6.87
N ARG A 60 15.19 14.65 -5.68
CA ARG A 60 16.46 15.02 -5.06
C ARG A 60 16.67 14.25 -3.77
N GLY A 61 17.41 13.13 -3.84
CA GLY A 61 17.87 12.40 -2.65
C GLY A 61 16.79 11.66 -1.86
N GLU A 62 15.56 11.64 -2.34
CA GLU A 62 14.46 10.86 -1.77
C GLU A 62 14.56 9.40 -2.19
N ALA A 63 14.10 8.50 -1.30
CA ALA A 63 14.00 7.09 -1.65
C ALA A 63 12.94 6.90 -2.75
N ILE A 64 13.33 6.28 -3.86
CA ILE A 64 12.45 6.16 -5.04
C ILE A 64 11.21 5.32 -4.77
N LYS A 65 11.30 4.26 -3.94
CA LYS A 65 10.18 3.39 -3.63
C LYS A 65 9.03 4.13 -2.94
N PRO A 66 9.22 4.84 -1.81
CA PRO A 66 8.15 5.63 -1.19
C PRO A 66 7.60 6.72 -2.11
N TRP A 67 8.44 7.36 -2.92
CA TRP A 67 8.00 8.36 -3.87
C TRP A 67 7.07 7.78 -4.96
N LEU A 68 7.41 6.61 -5.53
CA LEU A 68 6.55 5.90 -6.48
C LEU A 68 5.22 5.51 -5.82
N MET A 69 5.26 5.01 -4.58
CA MET A 69 4.05 4.64 -3.83
C MET A 69 3.13 5.83 -3.56
N ALA A 70 3.70 7.00 -3.25
CA ALA A 70 2.92 8.23 -3.10
C ALA A 70 2.23 8.65 -4.41
N ILE A 71 2.91 8.52 -5.56
CA ILE A 71 2.32 8.77 -6.88
C ILE A 71 1.19 7.77 -7.16
N LEU A 72 1.44 6.47 -6.97
CA LEU A 72 0.44 5.43 -7.19
C LEU A 72 -0.80 5.66 -6.34
N ARG A 73 -0.62 5.94 -5.04
CA ARG A 73 -1.72 6.25 -4.13
C ARG A 73 -2.61 7.38 -4.66
N ASN A 74 -2.00 8.45 -5.14
CA ASN A 74 -2.74 9.59 -5.70
C ASN A 74 -3.49 9.19 -6.98
N VAL A 75 -2.91 8.33 -7.82
CA VAL A 75 -3.57 7.77 -9.02
C VAL A 75 -4.79 6.94 -8.60
N CYS A 76 -4.62 6.02 -7.65
CA CYS A 76 -5.71 5.17 -7.15
C CYS A 76 -6.86 5.99 -6.54
N ARG A 77 -6.55 7.03 -5.75
CA ARG A 77 -7.57 7.91 -5.15
C ARG A 77 -8.34 8.69 -6.21
N ALA A 78 -7.67 9.20 -7.23
CA ALA A 78 -8.33 9.87 -8.35
C ALA A 78 -9.28 8.92 -9.10
N GLU A 79 -8.88 7.65 -9.28
CA GLU A 79 -9.71 6.63 -9.90
C GLU A 79 -10.96 6.31 -9.07
N PHE A 80 -10.82 6.18 -7.75
CA PHE A 80 -11.94 6.02 -6.83
C PHE A 80 -12.92 7.19 -6.89
N ALA A 81 -12.41 8.42 -6.82
CA ALA A 81 -13.24 9.63 -6.90
C ALA A 81 -14.02 9.69 -8.21
N ARG A 82 -13.39 9.30 -9.33
CA ARG A 82 -14.05 9.24 -10.65
C ARG A 82 -15.19 8.22 -10.68
N ARG A 83 -15.04 7.05 -10.03
CA ARG A 83 -16.05 5.98 -10.02
C ARG A 83 -17.19 6.23 -9.06
N SER A 84 -16.91 6.80 -7.91
CA SER A 84 -17.94 7.05 -6.89
C SER A 84 -18.78 8.27 -7.19
N GLY A 85 -18.45 9.10 -8.20
CA GLY A 85 -19.20 10.33 -8.50
C GLY A 85 -19.17 11.39 -7.39
N ALA A 86 -18.41 11.11 -6.33
CA ALA A 86 -18.24 12.00 -5.17
C ALA A 86 -16.79 12.51 -5.14
N ALA A 87 -16.64 13.81 -4.91
CA ALA A 87 -15.38 14.31 -4.38
C ALA A 87 -15.12 13.52 -3.10
N SER A 88 -14.06 12.72 -3.09
CA SER A 88 -13.67 11.92 -1.93
C SER A 88 -13.26 12.90 -0.83
N ASP A 89 -14.21 13.29 0.00
CA ASP A 89 -13.90 13.67 1.37
C ASP A 89 -13.24 12.42 1.97
N ALA A 90 -11.92 12.47 2.11
CA ALA A 90 -11.19 11.52 2.91
C ALA A 90 -11.89 11.53 4.27
N ALA A 91 -12.62 10.46 4.57
CA ALA A 91 -13.20 10.29 5.88
C ALA A 91 -12.05 10.38 6.87
N GLU A 92 -11.90 11.55 7.47
CA GLU A 92 -11.21 11.73 8.75
C GLU A 92 -12.03 10.91 9.74
N MET A 93 -11.74 9.61 9.78
CA MET A 93 -12.20 8.80 10.89
C MET A 93 -11.50 9.35 12.11
N ALA A 94 -12.30 10.03 12.95
CA ALA A 94 -11.89 10.59 14.21
C ALA A 94 -10.96 9.60 14.94
N ASP A 95 -9.81 10.11 15.32
CA ASP A 95 -8.78 9.41 16.07
C ASP A 95 -9.25 9.31 17.52
N ASP A 96 -10.22 8.41 17.80
CA ASP A 96 -10.58 8.05 19.16
C ASP A 96 -9.38 7.37 19.80
N ALA A 97 -8.79 8.10 20.71
CA ALA A 97 -7.55 7.79 21.43
C ALA A 97 -7.56 6.35 21.97
N LEU A 98 -6.81 5.47 21.32
CA LEU A 98 -6.37 4.21 21.92
C LEU A 98 -5.05 4.48 22.69
N PRO A 99 -4.80 3.72 23.80
CA PRO A 99 -3.60 3.88 24.61
C PRO A 99 -2.34 3.76 23.78
N LEU A 100 -1.32 4.52 24.17
CA LEU A 100 0.01 4.56 23.58
C LEU A 100 0.57 3.12 23.46
N TRP A 101 0.56 2.60 22.24
CA TRP A 101 1.14 1.29 21.94
C TRP A 101 2.66 1.44 21.87
N GLN A 102 3.37 0.75 22.76
CA GLN A 102 4.80 0.51 22.58
C GLN A 102 4.99 -0.61 21.55
N GLU A 103 5.87 -0.37 20.60
CA GLU A 103 6.19 -1.35 19.54
C GLU A 103 6.72 -2.64 20.20
N PRO A 104 6.08 -3.81 20.01
CA PRO A 104 6.75 -5.06 20.31
C PRO A 104 7.72 -5.30 19.16
N GLU A 105 9.01 -5.27 19.46
CA GLU A 105 10.05 -5.77 18.59
C GLU A 105 9.65 -7.19 18.15
N ASN A 106 9.49 -7.40 16.85
CA ASN A 106 9.28 -8.70 16.21
C ASN A 106 8.35 -9.66 16.98
N SER A 107 7.03 -9.39 16.96
CA SER A 107 6.07 -10.35 17.53
C SER A 107 6.12 -11.66 16.74
N PRO A 108 6.17 -12.83 17.44
CA PRO A 108 6.06 -14.16 16.81
C PRO A 108 4.82 -14.32 15.91
N GLU A 109 3.78 -13.53 16.16
CA GLU A 109 2.52 -13.50 15.41
C GLU A 109 2.67 -13.04 13.98
N THR A 110 3.59 -12.09 13.70
CA THR A 110 3.92 -11.66 12.32
C THR A 110 4.56 -12.80 11.51
N THR A 111 5.30 -13.68 12.18
CA THR A 111 5.94 -14.83 11.56
C THR A 111 4.93 -15.96 11.26
N MET A 112 3.89 -16.13 12.10
CA MET A 112 2.85 -17.14 11.87
C MET A 112 1.93 -16.78 10.70
N LEU A 113 1.62 -15.51 10.48
CA LEU A 113 0.88 -15.04 9.30
C LEU A 113 1.62 -15.30 8.00
N ARG A 114 2.95 -15.34 8.00
CA ARG A 114 3.77 -15.65 6.82
C ARG A 114 3.77 -17.13 6.43
N GLN A 115 3.36 -18.05 7.30
CA GLN A 115 3.51 -19.50 7.10
C GLN A 115 2.22 -20.24 6.76
N ARG A 116 1.03 -19.64 6.89
CA ARG A 116 -0.24 -20.29 6.57
C ARG A 116 -0.99 -19.57 5.47
N ASP A 117 -1.35 -20.33 4.43
CA ASP A 117 -2.22 -20.02 3.29
C ASP A 117 -2.20 -18.55 2.83
N SER A 118 -1.29 -18.25 1.92
CA SER A 118 -1.10 -16.92 1.34
C SER A 118 -2.40 -16.32 0.72
N GLU A 119 -3.35 -17.15 0.31
CA GLU A 119 -4.64 -16.73 -0.22
C GLU A 119 -5.56 -16.22 0.89
N THR A 120 -5.70 -16.96 1.98
CA THR A 120 -6.53 -16.55 3.13
C THR A 120 -6.05 -15.23 3.73
N VAL A 121 -4.73 -15.06 3.89
CA VAL A 121 -4.16 -13.79 4.39
C VAL A 121 -4.43 -12.64 3.44
N ARG A 122 -4.31 -12.85 2.12
CA ARG A 122 -4.61 -11.83 1.12
C ARG A 122 -6.06 -11.39 1.18
N ASP A 123 -6.99 -12.33 1.32
CA ASP A 123 -8.41 -12.05 1.42
C ASP A 123 -8.75 -11.26 2.70
N LEU A 124 -8.15 -11.63 3.83
CA LEU A 124 -8.31 -10.91 5.09
C LEU A 124 -7.78 -9.48 5.00
N VAL A 125 -6.60 -9.28 4.41
CA VAL A 125 -6.05 -7.93 4.19
C VAL A 125 -6.94 -7.15 3.22
N ALA A 126 -7.40 -7.78 2.13
CA ALA A 126 -8.30 -7.15 1.16
C ALA A 126 -9.64 -6.74 1.78
N ALA A 127 -10.12 -7.45 2.81
CA ALA A 127 -11.36 -7.16 3.52
C ALA A 127 -11.27 -5.95 4.47
N LEU A 128 -10.05 -5.51 4.84
CA LEU A 128 -9.89 -4.35 5.70
C LEU A 128 -10.44 -3.06 5.04
N PRO A 129 -10.97 -2.11 5.82
CA PRO A 129 -11.22 -0.76 5.33
C PRO A 129 -9.95 -0.11 4.78
N GLU A 130 -10.11 0.74 3.75
CA GLU A 130 -8.99 1.31 2.97
C GLU A 130 -7.84 1.87 3.81
N PRO A 131 -8.04 2.74 4.82
CA PRO A 131 -6.93 3.34 5.56
C PRO A 131 -6.09 2.34 6.35
N PHE A 132 -6.70 1.25 6.81
CA PHE A 132 -6.04 0.18 7.58
C PHE A 132 -5.33 -0.79 6.64
N ARG A 133 -5.96 -1.14 5.51
CA ARG A 133 -5.38 -1.96 4.46
C ARG A 133 -4.14 -1.30 3.86
N GLU A 134 -4.23 -0.01 3.52
CA GLU A 134 -3.10 0.77 3.01
C GLU A 134 -1.90 0.72 3.98
N ALA A 135 -2.14 0.99 5.27
CA ALA A 135 -1.08 1.00 6.26
C ALA A 135 -0.39 -0.38 6.41
N ILE A 136 -1.18 -1.47 6.46
CA ILE A 136 -0.66 -2.85 6.57
C ILE A 136 0.16 -3.23 5.33
N VAL A 137 -0.32 -2.93 4.13
CA VAL A 137 0.39 -3.27 2.89
C VAL A 137 1.73 -2.55 2.86
N LEU A 138 1.75 -1.24 3.09
CA LEU A 138 2.97 -0.45 3.10
C LEU A 138 3.98 -0.91 4.16
N ARG A 139 3.52 -1.37 5.34
CA ARG A 139 4.41 -1.79 6.43
C ARG A 139 4.82 -3.25 6.32
N ASP A 140 3.84 -4.17 6.25
CA ASP A 140 4.08 -5.60 6.49
C ASP A 140 4.34 -6.36 5.17
N ILE A 141 4.01 -5.78 4.01
CA ILE A 141 4.28 -6.37 2.69
C ILE A 141 5.43 -5.64 1.99
N ASP A 142 5.40 -4.30 1.99
CA ASP A 142 6.38 -3.48 1.27
C ASP A 142 7.57 -3.03 2.13
N ASP A 143 7.58 -3.37 3.43
CA ASP A 143 8.64 -3.12 4.41
C ASP A 143 9.04 -1.63 4.60
N LEU A 144 8.11 -0.68 4.35
CA LEU A 144 8.38 0.73 4.59
C LEU A 144 8.48 1.04 6.08
N SER A 145 9.37 1.97 6.44
CA SER A 145 9.41 2.55 7.78
C SER A 145 8.18 3.42 8.06
N TYR A 146 7.83 3.63 9.31
CA TYR A 146 6.69 4.49 9.70
C TYR A 146 6.82 5.92 9.16
N ARG A 147 8.05 6.42 9.03
CA ARG A 147 8.32 7.73 8.46
C ARG A 147 8.00 7.78 6.98
N GLU A 148 8.47 6.80 6.21
CA GLU A 148 8.16 6.68 4.79
C GLU A 148 6.66 6.50 4.55
N ILE A 149 5.99 5.68 5.38
CA ILE A 149 4.54 5.53 5.31
C ILE A 149 3.83 6.87 5.56
N ALA A 150 4.27 7.63 6.57
CA ALA A 150 3.71 8.95 6.88
C ALA A 150 3.84 9.92 5.69
N GLU A 151 4.98 9.88 4.99
CA GLU A 151 5.22 10.65 3.77
C GLU A 151 4.32 10.18 2.60
N VAL A 152 4.21 8.86 2.39
CA VAL A 152 3.35 8.27 1.34
C VAL A 152 1.88 8.61 1.55
N ILE A 153 1.36 8.44 2.77
CA ILE A 153 -0.06 8.69 3.05
C ILE A 153 -0.40 10.16 3.34
N GLY A 154 0.62 10.99 3.54
CA GLY A 154 0.44 12.40 3.88
C GLY A 154 -0.20 12.62 5.26
N ALA A 155 0.18 11.81 6.26
CA ALA A 155 -0.40 11.86 7.60
C ALA A 155 0.70 11.83 8.69
N PRO A 156 0.41 12.32 9.92
CA PRO A 156 1.36 12.23 11.03
C PRO A 156 1.75 10.78 11.35
N ILE A 157 2.97 10.56 11.85
CA ILE A 157 3.46 9.23 12.26
C ILE A 157 2.53 8.58 13.31
N GLY A 158 1.97 9.35 14.23
CA GLY A 158 0.98 8.86 15.21
C GLY A 158 -0.25 8.23 14.54
N THR A 159 -0.72 8.83 13.44
CA THR A 159 -1.82 8.27 12.64
C THR A 159 -1.42 6.96 11.95
N VAL A 160 -0.17 6.84 11.48
CA VAL A 160 0.34 5.58 10.92
C VAL A 160 0.32 4.49 12.00
N MET A 161 0.85 4.79 13.18
CA MET A 161 0.92 3.84 14.30
C MET A 161 -0.49 3.39 14.73
N SER A 162 -1.43 4.31 14.89
CA SER A 162 -2.81 3.97 15.27
C SER A 162 -3.51 3.14 14.20
N ARG A 163 -3.34 3.47 12.91
CA ARG A 163 -3.89 2.66 11.80
C ARG A 163 -3.33 1.25 11.78
N LEU A 164 -2.02 1.08 11.95
CA LEU A 164 -1.38 -0.24 12.01
C LEU A 164 -1.89 -1.06 13.20
N ALA A 165 -1.98 -0.47 14.39
CA ALA A 165 -2.50 -1.14 15.57
C ALA A 165 -3.95 -1.64 15.37
N ARG A 166 -4.82 -0.79 14.82
CA ARG A 166 -6.22 -1.15 14.51
C ARG A 166 -6.29 -2.21 13.41
N ALA A 167 -5.52 -2.08 12.35
CA ALA A 167 -5.47 -3.05 11.25
C ALA A 167 -5.07 -4.45 11.75
N ARG A 168 -4.02 -4.55 12.57
CA ARG A 168 -3.57 -5.82 13.16
C ARG A 168 -4.61 -6.42 14.10
N ALA A 169 -5.30 -5.59 14.90
CA ALA A 169 -6.41 -6.05 15.75
C ALA A 169 -7.58 -6.61 14.92
N MET A 170 -7.95 -5.94 13.82
CA MET A 170 -9.01 -6.41 12.92
C MET A 170 -8.61 -7.71 12.22
N LEU A 171 -7.37 -7.83 11.73
CA LEU A 171 -6.86 -9.06 11.12
C LEU A 171 -6.87 -10.22 12.10
N ARG A 172 -6.43 -10.02 13.34
CA ARG A 172 -6.46 -11.06 14.39
C ARG A 172 -7.88 -11.53 14.65
N GLN A 173 -8.84 -10.62 14.77
CA GLN A 173 -10.25 -11.00 14.99
C GLN A 173 -10.83 -11.75 13.78
N ALA A 174 -10.52 -11.33 12.57
CA ALA A 174 -10.98 -11.98 11.35
C ALA A 174 -10.38 -13.39 11.22
N TRP A 175 -9.11 -13.55 11.55
CA TRP A 175 -8.40 -14.83 11.57
C TRP A 175 -9.04 -15.82 12.54
N LEU A 176 -9.25 -15.40 13.80
CA LEU A 176 -9.87 -16.26 14.82
C LEU A 176 -11.30 -16.71 14.44
N ARG A 177 -12.05 -15.85 13.75
CA ARG A 177 -13.37 -16.23 13.22
C ARG A 177 -13.27 -17.27 12.10
N ALA A 178 -12.29 -17.11 11.21
CA ALA A 178 -12.05 -18.06 10.11
C ALA A 178 -11.63 -19.44 10.64
N GLU A 179 -10.83 -19.50 11.72
CA GLU A 179 -10.45 -20.78 12.35
C GLU A 179 -11.61 -21.49 13.07
N GLN A 180 -12.59 -20.74 13.56
CA GLN A 180 -13.76 -21.32 14.28
C GLN A 180 -14.86 -21.83 13.33
N GLN A 181 -14.90 -21.40 12.07
CA GLN A 181 -15.93 -21.81 11.11
C GLN A 181 -15.89 -23.28 10.73
N PRO A 182 -14.74 -23.94 10.48
CA PRO A 182 -14.71 -25.37 10.13
C PRO A 182 -15.23 -26.27 11.26
N GLU A 183 -15.00 -25.91 12.52
CA GLU A 183 -15.47 -26.72 13.67
C GLU A 183 -17.00 -26.70 13.83
N LEU A 184 -17.68 -25.68 13.37
CA LEU A 184 -19.14 -25.56 13.44
C LEU A 184 -19.84 -26.34 12.31
N GLU A 185 -19.22 -26.45 11.14
CA GLU A 185 -19.75 -27.24 10.01
C GLU A 185 -19.61 -28.77 10.27
N GLU A 186 -18.53 -29.22 10.90
CA GLU A 186 -18.35 -30.62 11.28
C GLU A 186 -19.28 -31.06 12.39
N ARG A 187 -19.66 -30.17 13.31
CA ARG A 187 -20.61 -30.47 14.42
C ARG A 187 -22.06 -30.48 13.97
N SER A 188 -22.37 -30.00 12.77
CA SER A 188 -23.74 -29.91 12.24
C SER A 188 -24.08 -31.03 11.25
N ARG A 189 -23.15 -31.98 11.03
CA ARG A 189 -23.33 -33.23 10.25
C ARG A 189 -23.45 -34.42 11.17
#